data_8fc7b46f7969462bbed86e97d98613bd
#
_entry.id   8fc7b46f7969462bbed86e97d98613bd
#
_cell.length_a   1.000
_cell.length_b   1.000
_cell.length_c   1.000
_cell.angle_alpha   90.00
_cell.angle_beta   90.00
_cell.angle_gamma   90.00
#
_symmetry.space_group_name_H-M   'P 1'
#
loop_
_entity.id
_entity.type
_entity.pdbx_description
1 polymer ?
#
loop_
_entity_poly.entity_id
_entity_poly.type
_entity_poly.pdbx_seq_one_letter_code
_entity_poly.pdbx_strand_id
1 'polypeptide(L)'
;MRISSFLFLTLLLIRAPAQDEASSPSGVSFDAKPADTQVSRYKDWMSKLPDSLTLAQLSIPGTHDSGARFDGLSFGFAKCQSWSISDQLAAGVRFLDIRCRHLKNEFHIYHGVVDQKLTFESVVQDCQEFLNKHPSECVIMAIKRESTPRQNSRSFRETFEATIENGAAIWWRGSKIPTLKEVRGKIVLVDRVSSLGGLPWRTLNKQDRYTAPVDEKQELIRKQFEAAVADHQGRWHLNYCSGTVPANLLTPRKYAALTNEYTLRLIQEFPSDQHLGTVIMDFPSEGIIGEIIDANSVNLGP
;
A
#
# COMPACT_ATOMS: atom_id res chain seq x y z
N MET A 1 60.76 27.74 20.49
CA MET A 1 60.40 27.71 19.06
C MET A 1 59.59 26.44 18.84
N ARG A 2 58.28 26.50 18.84
CA ARG A 2 57.37 25.38 18.60
C ARG A 2 56.73 25.59 17.24
N ILE A 3 57.02 24.67 16.31
CA ILE A 3 56.46 24.68 14.95
C ILE A 3 55.15 23.87 15.02
N SER A 4 54.03 24.55 14.77
CA SER A 4 52.72 23.92 14.62
C SER A 4 52.55 23.43 13.17
N SER A 5 52.44 22.14 12.98
CA SER A 5 52.08 21.52 11.69
C SER A 5 50.57 21.57 11.52
N PHE A 6 50.11 22.37 10.58
CA PHE A 6 48.73 22.35 10.10
C PHE A 6 48.55 21.16 9.12
N LEU A 7 47.73 20.19 9.51
CA LEU A 7 47.32 19.10 8.63
C LEU A 7 46.14 19.60 7.79
N PHE A 8 46.35 19.82 6.51
CA PHE A 8 45.26 20.06 5.54
C PHE A 8 44.60 18.75 5.23
N LEU A 9 43.35 18.57 5.71
CA LEU A 9 42.48 17.47 5.35
C LEU A 9 41.80 17.80 4.02
N THR A 10 42.32 17.23 2.93
CA THR A 10 41.71 17.37 1.60
C THR A 10 40.49 16.45 1.55
N LEU A 11 39.31 17.04 1.59
CA LEU A 11 38.01 16.33 1.41
C LEU A 11 37.91 15.95 -0.06
N LEU A 12 38.16 14.69 -0.38
CA LEU A 12 37.86 14.11 -1.69
C LEU A 12 36.34 13.97 -1.81
N LEU A 13 35.71 14.86 -2.56
CA LEU A 13 34.34 14.70 -3.01
C LEU A 13 34.28 13.51 -3.99
N ILE A 14 34.01 12.32 -3.46
CA ILE A 14 33.63 11.16 -4.27
C ILE A 14 32.24 11.48 -4.82
N ARG A 15 32.20 11.85 -6.10
CA ARG A 15 30.96 11.98 -6.87
C ARG A 15 30.36 10.59 -6.97
N ALA A 16 29.23 10.36 -6.28
CA ALA A 16 28.50 9.11 -6.45
C ALA A 16 28.12 8.92 -7.93
N PRO A 17 28.32 7.74 -8.51
CA PRO A 17 27.86 7.48 -9.87
C PRO A 17 26.35 7.70 -9.93
N ALA A 18 25.86 8.24 -11.04
CA ALA A 18 24.45 8.32 -11.36
C ALA A 18 23.84 6.93 -11.15
N GLN A 19 22.74 6.87 -10.40
CA GLN A 19 22.04 5.61 -10.17
C GLN A 19 21.54 5.13 -11.53
N ASP A 20 22.10 4.05 -12.04
CA ASP A 20 21.55 3.34 -13.18
C ASP A 20 20.09 2.99 -12.84
N GLU A 21 19.17 3.47 -13.65
CA GLU A 21 17.78 3.03 -13.63
C GLU A 21 17.80 1.50 -13.82
N ALA A 22 17.45 0.76 -12.77
CA ALA A 22 17.31 -0.67 -12.85
C ALA A 22 16.12 -0.97 -13.79
N SER A 23 16.39 -1.10 -15.08
CA SER A 23 15.44 -1.63 -16.04
C SER A 23 15.18 -3.09 -15.71
N SER A 24 13.91 -3.43 -15.44
CA SER A 24 13.49 -4.82 -15.35
C SER A 24 13.71 -5.49 -16.70
N PRO A 25 13.99 -6.80 -16.76
CA PRO A 25 14.13 -7.54 -18.02
C PRO A 25 12.89 -7.44 -18.94
N SER A 26 11.73 -7.09 -18.38
CA SER A 26 10.47 -6.90 -19.10
C SER A 26 10.26 -5.48 -19.67
N GLY A 27 11.21 -4.54 -19.47
CA GLY A 27 11.09 -3.14 -19.91
C GLY A 27 10.02 -2.33 -19.16
N VAL A 28 9.45 -2.84 -18.07
CA VAL A 28 8.44 -2.15 -17.27
C VAL A 28 9.11 -1.15 -16.36
N SER A 29 8.89 0.15 -16.58
CA SER A 29 9.34 1.21 -15.68
C SER A 29 8.39 1.32 -14.48
N PHE A 30 8.89 1.02 -13.28
CA PHE A 30 8.13 1.17 -12.02
C PHE A 30 7.98 2.64 -11.57
N ASP A 31 8.58 3.60 -12.26
CA ASP A 31 8.59 5.03 -11.91
C ASP A 31 7.76 5.90 -12.83
N ALA A 32 7.35 5.38 -13.97
CA ALA A 32 6.52 6.15 -14.89
C ALA A 32 5.19 6.49 -14.20
N LYS A 33 4.80 7.78 -14.27
CA LYS A 33 3.45 8.16 -13.89
C LYS A 33 2.46 7.35 -14.75
N PRO A 34 1.33 6.87 -14.17
CA PRO A 34 0.35 6.11 -14.93
C PRO A 34 0.01 6.80 -16.24
N ALA A 35 0.02 6.07 -17.35
CA ALA A 35 -0.34 6.61 -18.67
C ALA A 35 -1.83 6.96 -18.68
N ASP A 36 -2.21 8.15 -19.13
CA ASP A 36 -3.60 8.64 -19.09
C ASP A 36 -4.62 7.67 -19.74
N THR A 37 -4.19 6.89 -20.73
CA THR A 37 -5.05 5.93 -21.44
C THR A 37 -5.31 4.63 -20.67
N GLN A 38 -4.35 4.13 -19.87
CA GLN A 38 -4.55 2.93 -19.03
C GLN A 38 -5.20 3.27 -17.70
N VAL A 39 -4.85 4.41 -17.11
CA VAL A 39 -5.48 4.94 -15.90
C VAL A 39 -7.01 5.04 -16.03
N SER A 40 -7.53 5.32 -17.24
CA SER A 40 -8.98 5.39 -17.46
C SER A 40 -9.70 4.04 -17.33
N ARG A 41 -9.01 2.90 -17.60
CA ARG A 41 -9.61 1.55 -17.64
C ARG A 41 -9.99 1.03 -16.26
N TYR A 42 -9.20 1.36 -15.22
CA TYR A 42 -9.34 0.76 -13.91
C TYR A 42 -9.93 1.69 -12.84
N LYS A 43 -10.39 2.88 -13.21
CA LYS A 43 -10.97 3.83 -12.26
C LYS A 43 -12.27 3.33 -11.63
N ASP A 44 -13.06 2.57 -12.40
CA ASP A 44 -14.40 2.09 -11.99
C ASP A 44 -14.48 0.55 -12.09
N TRP A 45 -13.39 -0.16 -11.78
CA TRP A 45 -13.34 -1.61 -11.99
C TRP A 45 -14.32 -2.39 -11.11
N MET A 46 -14.62 -1.88 -9.89
CA MET A 46 -15.60 -2.51 -9.02
C MET A 46 -17.04 -2.35 -9.52
N SER A 47 -17.31 -1.40 -10.42
CA SER A 47 -18.64 -1.16 -11.00
C SER A 47 -19.21 -2.39 -11.72
N LYS A 48 -18.33 -3.25 -12.24
CA LYS A 48 -18.68 -4.46 -12.97
C LYS A 48 -18.94 -5.67 -12.07
N LEU A 49 -18.64 -5.56 -10.78
CA LEU A 49 -18.73 -6.68 -9.85
C LEU A 49 -20.10 -6.74 -9.16
N PRO A 50 -20.63 -7.95 -8.90
CA PRO A 50 -21.87 -8.12 -8.16
C PRO A 50 -21.81 -7.52 -6.76
N ASP A 51 -22.88 -6.85 -6.36
CA ASP A 51 -23.05 -6.24 -5.04
C ASP A 51 -22.97 -7.23 -3.87
N SER A 52 -23.27 -8.52 -4.13
CA SER A 52 -23.28 -9.58 -3.13
C SER A 52 -21.90 -10.07 -2.73
N LEU A 53 -20.86 -9.79 -3.53
CA LEU A 53 -19.49 -10.21 -3.20
C LEU A 53 -18.97 -9.46 -1.98
N THR A 54 -18.37 -10.20 -1.08
CA THR A 54 -17.61 -9.64 0.05
C THR A 54 -16.22 -9.20 -0.41
N LEU A 55 -15.59 -8.27 0.31
CA LEU A 55 -14.21 -7.86 0.01
C LEU A 55 -13.21 -9.02 0.10
N ALA A 56 -13.52 -10.07 0.86
CA ALA A 56 -12.69 -11.29 0.95
C ALA A 56 -12.70 -12.12 -0.33
N GLN A 57 -13.74 -12.00 -1.16
CA GLN A 57 -13.93 -12.76 -2.40
C GLN A 57 -13.34 -12.02 -3.62
N LEU A 58 -12.55 -10.98 -3.40
CA LEU A 58 -11.97 -10.17 -4.47
C LEU A 58 -10.46 -10.29 -4.51
N SER A 59 -9.92 -10.16 -5.71
CA SER A 59 -8.50 -9.85 -5.96
C SER A 59 -8.35 -8.33 -5.96
N ILE A 60 -7.70 -7.78 -4.92
CA ILE A 60 -7.64 -6.33 -4.69
C ILE A 60 -6.19 -5.85 -4.75
N PRO A 61 -5.82 -4.96 -5.69
CA PRO A 61 -4.50 -4.35 -5.66
C PRO A 61 -4.39 -3.35 -4.50
N GLY A 62 -3.26 -3.42 -3.79
CA GLY A 62 -2.94 -2.57 -2.64
C GLY A 62 -1.51 -2.09 -2.64
N THR A 63 -1.23 -1.06 -1.86
CA THR A 63 0.10 -0.52 -1.65
C THR A 63 0.51 -0.59 -0.19
N HIS A 64 1.76 -1.00 0.04
CA HIS A 64 2.40 -0.98 1.36
C HIS A 64 2.89 0.44 1.63
N ASP A 65 2.71 0.90 2.87
CA ASP A 65 3.10 2.26 3.30
C ASP A 65 2.77 3.31 2.22
N SER A 66 1.49 3.39 1.88
CA SER A 66 0.98 4.03 0.65
C SER A 66 1.36 5.51 0.51
N GLY A 67 1.61 6.20 1.63
CA GLY A 67 2.06 7.59 1.65
C GLY A 67 3.59 7.77 1.63
N ALA A 68 4.38 6.69 1.66
CA ALA A 68 5.83 6.75 1.80
C ALA A 68 6.52 7.04 0.45
N ARG A 69 6.51 8.32 0.06
CA ARG A 69 7.07 8.83 -1.21
C ARG A 69 8.36 9.61 -1.06
N PHE A 70 8.65 10.07 0.15
CA PHE A 70 9.82 10.88 0.44
C PHE A 70 10.88 10.07 1.18
N ASP A 71 12.11 10.06 0.67
CA ASP A 71 13.20 9.26 1.23
C ASP A 71 13.94 9.94 2.37
N GLY A 72 13.98 11.28 2.37
CA GLY A 72 14.81 12.03 3.31
C GLY A 72 16.29 11.69 3.17
N LEU A 73 16.91 11.33 4.30
CA LEU A 73 18.31 10.90 4.36
C LEU A 73 18.44 9.39 4.60
N SER A 74 17.45 8.59 4.17
CA SER A 74 17.38 7.16 4.45
C SER A 74 18.07 6.28 3.40
N PHE A 75 18.71 6.86 2.39
CA PHE A 75 19.42 6.12 1.33
C PHE A 75 18.54 5.09 0.60
N GLY A 76 17.28 5.42 0.36
CA GLY A 76 16.31 4.57 -0.33
C GLY A 76 15.47 3.69 0.58
N PHE A 77 15.68 3.70 1.90
CA PHE A 77 14.97 2.83 2.83
C PHE A 77 13.63 3.37 3.34
N ALA A 78 13.33 4.66 3.14
CA ALA A 78 12.05 5.25 3.57
C ALA A 78 11.06 5.49 2.43
N LYS A 79 11.42 5.17 1.19
CA LYS A 79 10.54 5.33 0.04
C LYS A 79 9.98 3.98 -0.41
N CYS A 80 8.66 3.85 -0.36
CA CYS A 80 7.92 2.63 -0.75
C CYS A 80 7.05 2.85 -1.99
N GLN A 81 6.74 4.10 -2.35
CA GLN A 81 5.85 4.44 -3.46
C GLN A 81 6.41 5.58 -4.31
N SER A 82 6.10 5.58 -5.62
CA SER A 82 6.39 6.70 -6.51
C SER A 82 5.15 7.57 -6.76
N TRP A 83 3.97 6.99 -6.75
CA TRP A 83 2.69 7.64 -7.08
C TRP A 83 2.04 8.29 -5.87
N SER A 84 1.32 9.42 -6.10
CA SER A 84 0.46 10.02 -5.08
C SER A 84 -0.70 9.09 -4.72
N ILE A 85 -1.41 9.37 -3.63
CA ILE A 85 -2.62 8.62 -3.28
C ILE A 85 -3.63 8.71 -4.43
N SER A 86 -3.86 9.89 -4.99
CA SER A 86 -4.74 10.09 -6.14
C SER A 86 -4.31 9.28 -7.37
N ASP A 87 -3.00 9.24 -7.71
CA ASP A 87 -2.48 8.45 -8.82
C ASP A 87 -2.66 6.95 -8.57
N GLN A 88 -2.41 6.47 -7.34
CA GLN A 88 -2.63 5.07 -6.96
C GLN A 88 -4.09 4.65 -7.12
N LEU A 89 -5.04 5.46 -6.63
CA LEU A 89 -6.48 5.21 -6.78
C LEU A 89 -6.91 5.21 -8.24
N ALA A 90 -6.41 6.17 -9.04
CA ALA A 90 -6.67 6.27 -10.46
C ALA A 90 -6.13 5.06 -11.24
N ALA A 91 -4.99 4.49 -10.82
CA ALA A 91 -4.41 3.28 -11.41
C ALA A 91 -5.17 1.98 -11.04
N GLY A 92 -6.12 2.03 -10.11
CA GLY A 92 -6.93 0.87 -9.70
C GLY A 92 -6.63 0.33 -8.30
N VAL A 93 -5.66 0.88 -7.57
CA VAL A 93 -5.39 0.51 -6.17
C VAL A 93 -6.60 0.82 -5.31
N ARG A 94 -6.98 -0.13 -4.43
CA ARG A 94 -8.11 0.04 -3.51
C ARG A 94 -7.75 -0.26 -2.05
N PHE A 95 -6.59 -0.83 -1.77
CA PHE A 95 -6.11 -1.03 -0.40
C PHE A 95 -4.90 -0.10 -0.13
N LEU A 96 -5.03 0.74 0.90
CA LEU A 96 -4.01 1.69 1.33
C LEU A 96 -3.54 1.33 2.74
N ASP A 97 -2.24 1.08 2.93
CA ASP A 97 -1.57 0.94 4.24
C ASP A 97 -1.10 2.32 4.71
N ILE A 98 -1.88 2.96 5.57
CA ILE A 98 -1.64 4.34 6.02
C ILE A 98 -1.04 4.35 7.42
N ARG A 99 0.14 4.96 7.54
CA ARG A 99 0.95 4.98 8.75
C ARG A 99 1.05 6.37 9.34
N CYS A 100 0.42 6.55 10.51
CA CYS A 100 0.24 7.84 11.13
C CYS A 100 1.12 8.02 12.37
N ARG A 101 1.96 9.06 12.37
CA ARG A 101 2.54 9.61 13.58
C ARG A 101 1.57 10.62 14.20
N HIS A 102 1.25 10.42 15.48
CA HIS A 102 0.41 11.33 16.24
C HIS A 102 1.25 12.47 16.84
N LEU A 103 1.11 13.68 16.30
CA LEU A 103 1.92 14.84 16.64
C LEU A 103 1.04 16.08 16.80
N LYS A 104 1.07 16.73 17.98
CA LYS A 104 0.30 17.98 18.28
C LYS A 104 -1.19 17.87 17.99
N ASN A 105 -1.78 16.70 18.29
CA ASN A 105 -3.20 16.37 18.02
C ASN A 105 -3.56 16.34 16.51
N GLU A 106 -2.56 16.07 15.65
CA GLU A 106 -2.72 15.87 14.22
C GLU A 106 -2.04 14.56 13.81
N PHE A 107 -2.39 14.04 12.63
CA PHE A 107 -1.74 12.90 12.05
C PHE A 107 -0.90 13.27 10.83
N HIS A 108 0.38 12.99 10.94
CA HIS A 108 1.33 13.12 9.84
C HIS A 108 1.74 11.74 9.35
N ILE A 109 1.90 11.58 8.05
CA ILE A 109 2.32 10.31 7.46
C ILE A 109 3.84 10.16 7.63
N TYR A 110 4.23 9.01 8.19
CA TYR A 110 5.62 8.70 8.49
C TYR A 110 5.97 7.30 8.03
N HIS A 111 7.23 7.11 7.62
CA HIS A 111 7.85 5.79 7.51
C HIS A 111 9.01 5.73 8.52
N GLY A 112 8.84 4.95 9.59
CA GLY A 112 9.76 4.97 10.72
C GLY A 112 9.88 6.37 11.31
N VAL A 113 11.06 6.98 11.18
CA VAL A 113 11.35 8.36 11.67
C VAL A 113 11.24 9.42 10.58
N VAL A 114 11.05 9.04 9.33
CA VAL A 114 11.04 9.95 8.18
C VAL A 114 9.63 10.49 7.93
N ASP A 115 9.50 11.81 8.05
CA ASP A 115 8.28 12.56 7.73
C ASP A 115 8.06 12.55 6.20
N GLN A 116 6.91 12.05 5.76
CA GLN A 116 6.57 11.92 4.35
C GLN A 116 6.00 13.19 3.72
N LYS A 117 5.99 14.31 4.46
CA LYS A 117 5.46 15.61 4.00
C LYS A 117 4.00 15.53 3.55
N LEU A 118 3.23 14.68 4.20
CA LEU A 118 1.84 14.38 3.91
C LEU A 118 1.06 14.29 5.22
N THR A 119 -0.15 14.81 5.25
CA THR A 119 -1.06 14.69 6.39
C THR A 119 -2.11 13.61 6.15
N PHE A 120 -2.67 13.07 7.22
CA PHE A 120 -3.77 12.10 7.10
C PHE A 120 -5.02 12.76 6.51
N GLU A 121 -5.27 14.03 6.82
CA GLU A 121 -6.39 14.81 6.25
C GLU A 121 -6.31 14.88 4.74
N SER A 122 -5.12 15.15 4.17
CA SER A 122 -4.95 15.18 2.71
C SER A 122 -5.12 13.80 2.08
N VAL A 123 -4.72 12.71 2.76
CA VAL A 123 -5.02 11.35 2.29
C VAL A 123 -6.52 11.07 2.26
N VAL A 124 -7.25 11.47 3.31
CA VAL A 124 -8.71 11.32 3.38
C VAL A 124 -9.39 12.15 2.29
N GLN A 125 -8.92 13.38 2.04
CA GLN A 125 -9.43 14.25 0.99
C GLN A 125 -9.25 13.61 -0.40
N ASP A 126 -8.06 13.10 -0.73
CA ASP A 126 -7.79 12.38 -1.99
C ASP A 126 -8.77 11.20 -2.19
N CYS A 127 -9.00 10.41 -1.12
CA CYS A 127 -9.95 9.30 -1.16
C CYS A 127 -11.40 9.78 -1.35
N GLN A 128 -11.78 10.85 -0.70
CA GLN A 128 -13.13 11.42 -0.78
C GLN A 128 -13.41 11.99 -2.17
N GLU A 129 -12.45 12.73 -2.74
CA GLU A 129 -12.55 13.26 -4.11
C GLU A 129 -12.66 12.14 -5.14
N PHE A 130 -11.89 11.05 -4.95
CA PHE A 130 -11.97 9.87 -5.79
C PHE A 130 -13.35 9.21 -5.70
N LEU A 131 -13.86 8.92 -4.50
CA LEU A 131 -15.14 8.25 -4.28
C LEU A 131 -16.33 9.08 -4.75
N ASN A 132 -16.26 10.41 -4.66
CA ASN A 132 -17.30 11.30 -5.20
C ASN A 132 -17.40 11.21 -6.74
N LYS A 133 -16.28 10.99 -7.43
CA LYS A 133 -16.23 10.82 -8.90
C LYS A 133 -16.53 9.38 -9.33
N HIS A 134 -16.26 8.40 -8.46
CA HIS A 134 -16.35 6.97 -8.69
C HIS A 134 -17.16 6.26 -7.59
N PRO A 135 -18.49 6.53 -7.50
CA PRO A 135 -19.34 6.07 -6.39
C PRO A 135 -19.58 4.55 -6.37
N SER A 136 -19.24 3.84 -7.45
CA SER A 136 -19.25 2.37 -7.50
C SER A 136 -18.11 1.72 -6.72
N GLU A 137 -17.05 2.47 -6.47
CA GLU A 137 -15.83 1.99 -5.84
C GLU A 137 -15.89 2.05 -4.32
N CYS A 138 -14.97 1.36 -3.65
CA CYS A 138 -14.63 1.61 -2.25
C CYS A 138 -13.12 1.71 -2.08
N VAL A 139 -12.67 2.37 -1.02
CA VAL A 139 -11.25 2.43 -0.64
C VAL A 139 -11.10 1.74 0.72
N ILE A 140 -10.20 0.77 0.81
CA ILE A 140 -9.87 0.10 2.06
C ILE A 140 -8.65 0.80 2.67
N MET A 141 -8.78 1.30 3.88
CA MET A 141 -7.72 2.05 4.55
C MET A 141 -7.31 1.35 5.84
N ALA A 142 -6.13 0.73 5.84
CA ALA A 142 -5.54 0.11 7.02
C ALA A 142 -4.71 1.15 7.78
N ILE A 143 -5.18 1.57 8.95
CA ILE A 143 -4.53 2.63 9.73
C ILE A 143 -3.66 2.03 10.83
N LYS A 144 -2.38 2.39 10.83
CA LYS A 144 -1.37 1.96 11.80
C LYS A 144 -0.73 3.16 12.48
N ARG A 145 -0.40 3.01 13.77
CA ARG A 145 0.49 3.97 14.45
C ARG A 145 1.92 3.79 13.95
N GLU A 146 2.57 4.90 13.64
CA GLU A 146 3.97 4.93 13.23
C GLU A 146 4.74 5.94 14.06
N SER A 147 5.97 5.58 14.42
CA SER A 147 6.85 6.44 15.22
C SER A 147 6.27 6.81 16.61
N THR A 148 7.06 7.52 17.41
CA THR A 148 6.66 7.92 18.77
C THR A 148 5.73 9.14 18.73
N PRO A 149 4.56 9.10 19.41
CA PRO A 149 3.68 10.25 19.52
C PRO A 149 4.35 11.38 20.30
N ARG A 150 4.03 12.64 19.97
CA ARG A 150 4.65 13.80 20.61
C ARG A 150 3.69 14.98 20.75
N GLN A 151 3.71 15.63 21.92
CA GLN A 151 2.97 16.88 22.21
C GLN A 151 1.45 16.77 21.97
N ASN A 152 0.85 15.64 22.37
CA ASN A 152 -0.58 15.42 22.23
C ASN A 152 -1.29 15.60 23.58
N SER A 153 -2.43 16.26 23.58
CA SER A 153 -3.40 16.31 24.68
C SER A 153 -4.58 15.35 24.45
N ARG A 154 -4.79 14.89 23.18
CA ARG A 154 -5.79 13.91 22.81
C ARG A 154 -5.16 12.55 22.63
N SER A 155 -5.94 11.49 22.88
CA SER A 155 -5.58 10.13 22.46
C SER A 155 -5.58 10.01 20.93
N PHE A 156 -4.99 8.94 20.41
CA PHE A 156 -5.03 8.65 18.96
C PHE A 156 -6.47 8.53 18.46
N ARG A 157 -7.36 7.89 19.24
CA ARG A 157 -8.77 7.75 18.89
C ARG A 157 -9.48 9.11 18.83
N GLU A 158 -9.34 9.95 19.86
CA GLU A 158 -9.98 11.27 19.88
C GLU A 158 -9.52 12.15 18.71
N THR A 159 -8.24 12.09 18.35
CA THR A 159 -7.73 12.81 17.18
C THR A 159 -8.31 12.23 15.89
N PHE A 160 -8.40 10.90 15.76
CA PHE A 160 -9.02 10.27 14.60
C PHE A 160 -10.49 10.68 14.42
N GLU A 161 -11.29 10.61 15.50
CA GLU A 161 -12.71 11.01 15.46
C GLU A 161 -12.85 12.48 15.05
N ALA A 162 -12.04 13.37 15.62
CA ALA A 162 -12.06 14.79 15.27
C ALA A 162 -11.67 15.05 13.79
N THR A 163 -10.70 14.28 13.26
CA THR A 163 -10.27 14.44 11.87
C THR A 163 -11.34 14.01 10.87
N ILE A 164 -12.10 12.96 11.18
CA ILE A 164 -13.11 12.43 10.26
C ILE A 164 -14.51 13.00 10.47
N GLU A 165 -14.74 13.85 11.49
CA GLU A 165 -16.05 14.33 11.91
C GLU A 165 -16.87 14.91 10.75
N ASN A 166 -16.26 15.78 9.93
CA ASN A 166 -16.93 16.42 8.79
C ASN A 166 -17.23 15.48 7.62
N GLY A 167 -16.65 14.28 7.60
CA GLY A 167 -16.83 13.26 6.57
C GLY A 167 -17.21 11.89 7.15
N ALA A 168 -17.75 11.83 8.36
CA ALA A 168 -18.02 10.55 9.05
C ALA A 168 -18.92 9.60 8.25
N ALA A 169 -19.83 10.13 7.41
CA ALA A 169 -20.76 9.34 6.61
C ALA A 169 -20.08 8.46 5.54
N ILE A 170 -18.90 8.82 5.07
CA ILE A 170 -18.16 8.03 4.08
C ILE A 170 -17.38 6.85 4.70
N TRP A 171 -17.28 6.78 6.03
CA TRP A 171 -16.54 5.72 6.70
C TRP A 171 -17.42 4.52 7.01
N TRP A 172 -17.02 3.36 6.51
CA TRP A 172 -17.56 2.09 6.98
C TRP A 172 -16.69 1.56 8.13
N ARG A 173 -17.32 1.32 9.28
CA ARG A 173 -16.62 0.96 10.53
C ARG A 173 -17.22 -0.30 11.17
N GLY A 174 -17.51 -1.30 10.36
CA GLY A 174 -18.02 -2.59 10.83
C GLY A 174 -16.91 -3.52 11.33
N SER A 175 -17.32 -4.57 12.06
CA SER A 175 -16.42 -5.61 12.59
C SER A 175 -16.40 -6.89 11.75
N LYS A 176 -17.29 -7.02 10.77
CA LYS A 176 -17.38 -8.16 9.85
C LYS A 176 -16.91 -7.69 8.47
N ILE A 177 -16.44 -8.62 7.65
CA ILE A 177 -16.08 -8.32 6.26
C ILE A 177 -17.36 -7.92 5.50
N PRO A 178 -17.40 -6.71 4.89
CA PRO A 178 -18.59 -6.23 4.21
C PRO A 178 -18.71 -6.79 2.80
N THR A 179 -19.91 -6.70 2.26
CA THR A 179 -20.20 -6.84 0.84
C THR A 179 -19.92 -5.53 0.09
N LEU A 180 -19.73 -5.60 -1.24
CA LEU A 180 -19.59 -4.41 -2.07
C LEU A 180 -20.78 -3.46 -1.92
N LYS A 181 -22.01 -3.99 -1.84
CA LYS A 181 -23.22 -3.20 -1.63
C LYS A 181 -23.15 -2.30 -0.39
N GLU A 182 -22.55 -2.80 0.70
CA GLU A 182 -22.44 -2.06 1.96
C GLU A 182 -21.41 -0.95 1.92
N VAL A 183 -20.40 -1.07 1.02
CA VAL A 183 -19.21 -0.21 1.05
C VAL A 183 -18.96 0.62 -0.20
N ARG A 184 -19.79 0.51 -1.25
CA ARG A 184 -19.69 1.41 -2.41
C ARG A 184 -19.77 2.88 -1.96
N GLY A 185 -18.88 3.71 -2.50
CA GLY A 185 -18.74 5.12 -2.14
C GLY A 185 -18.13 5.36 -0.75
N LYS A 186 -17.57 4.33 -0.09
CA LYS A 186 -17.08 4.45 1.28
C LYS A 186 -15.60 4.10 1.44
N ILE A 187 -15.01 4.63 2.51
CA ILE A 187 -13.71 4.23 3.03
C ILE A 187 -13.96 3.14 4.08
N VAL A 188 -13.46 1.93 3.82
CA VAL A 188 -13.53 0.79 4.74
C VAL A 188 -12.35 0.85 5.70
N LEU A 189 -12.62 1.09 6.97
CA LEU A 189 -11.58 1.17 8.00
C LEU A 189 -11.12 -0.23 8.42
N VAL A 190 -9.83 -0.53 8.20
CA VAL A 190 -9.15 -1.68 8.80
C VAL A 190 -8.31 -1.17 9.98
N ASP A 191 -8.69 -1.58 11.19
CA ASP A 191 -8.15 -1.04 12.45
C ASP A 191 -6.92 -1.83 12.91
N ARG A 192 -5.72 -1.27 12.65
CA ARG A 192 -4.44 -1.77 13.18
C ARG A 192 -4.04 -1.15 14.53
N VAL A 193 -4.86 -0.24 15.04
CA VAL A 193 -4.66 0.46 16.33
C VAL A 193 -5.44 -0.22 17.46
N SER A 194 -6.47 -1.00 17.11
CA SER A 194 -7.40 -1.70 18.02
C SER A 194 -8.29 -0.76 18.85
N SER A 195 -8.47 0.49 18.42
CA SER A 195 -9.31 1.48 19.13
C SER A 195 -10.13 2.37 18.20
N LEU A 196 -10.03 2.21 16.88
CA LEU A 196 -10.71 3.09 15.91
C LEU A 196 -12.12 2.61 15.53
N GLY A 197 -12.45 1.36 15.89
CA GLY A 197 -13.79 0.80 15.67
C GLY A 197 -14.04 0.35 14.23
N GLY A 198 -12.99 0.04 13.47
CA GLY A 198 -13.05 -0.59 12.16
C GLY A 198 -12.94 -2.12 12.22
N LEU A 199 -12.79 -2.73 11.03
CA LEU A 199 -12.53 -4.16 10.90
C LEU A 199 -11.23 -4.52 11.64
N PRO A 200 -11.26 -5.42 12.62
CA PRO A 200 -10.08 -5.69 13.44
C PRO A 200 -8.98 -6.38 12.65
N TRP A 201 -7.79 -5.80 12.59
CA TRP A 201 -6.61 -6.35 11.92
C TRP A 201 -6.31 -7.82 12.29
N ARG A 202 -6.55 -8.20 13.56
CA ARG A 202 -6.27 -9.55 14.05
C ARG A 202 -7.14 -10.64 13.41
N THR A 203 -8.30 -10.28 12.85
CA THR A 203 -9.23 -11.25 12.24
C THR A 203 -8.86 -11.60 10.80
N LEU A 204 -7.93 -10.86 10.19
CA LEU A 204 -7.52 -11.08 8.81
C LEU A 204 -6.43 -12.15 8.73
N ASN A 205 -6.48 -12.99 7.71
CA ASN A 205 -5.38 -13.88 7.37
C ASN A 205 -4.32 -13.09 6.59
N LYS A 206 -3.08 -13.09 7.06
CA LYS A 206 -2.06 -12.22 6.47
C LYS A 206 -0.66 -12.80 6.50
N GLN A 207 0.06 -12.60 5.44
CA GLN A 207 1.49 -12.76 5.30
C GLN A 207 2.12 -11.37 5.24
N ASP A 208 3.02 -11.03 6.18
CA ASP A 208 3.71 -9.72 6.29
C ASP A 208 5.13 -9.92 6.85
N ARG A 209 5.95 -10.80 6.23
CA ARG A 209 7.37 -11.01 6.56
C ARG A 209 8.21 -9.95 5.83
N TYR A 210 8.32 -8.74 6.37
CA TYR A 210 8.94 -7.58 5.72
C TYR A 210 10.44 -7.74 5.45
N THR A 211 11.19 -8.43 6.35
CA THR A 211 12.65 -8.60 6.24
C THR A 211 13.06 -9.99 5.76
N ALA A 212 12.17 -10.74 5.16
CA ALA A 212 12.49 -12.04 4.59
C ALA A 212 13.52 -11.92 3.43
N PRO A 213 14.45 -12.86 3.25
CA PRO A 213 15.18 -13.03 2.00
C PRO A 213 14.20 -13.13 0.81
N VAL A 214 14.65 -12.74 -0.39
CA VAL A 214 13.76 -12.66 -1.57
C VAL A 214 13.14 -13.99 -1.93
N ASP A 215 13.92 -15.06 -1.92
CA ASP A 215 13.48 -16.44 -2.20
C ASP A 215 12.45 -16.93 -1.18
N GLU A 216 12.70 -16.70 0.11
CA GLU A 216 11.71 -16.98 1.16
C GLU A 216 10.43 -16.17 0.98
N LYS A 217 10.55 -14.87 0.62
CA LYS A 217 9.40 -14.02 0.38
C LYS A 217 8.56 -14.51 -0.80
N GLN A 218 9.19 -14.93 -1.88
CA GLN A 218 8.50 -15.48 -3.05
C GLN A 218 7.69 -16.73 -2.68
N GLU A 219 8.26 -17.61 -1.88
CA GLU A 219 7.54 -18.78 -1.37
C GLU A 219 6.38 -18.39 -0.44
N LEU A 220 6.55 -17.39 0.42
CA LEU A 220 5.49 -16.90 1.27
C LEU A 220 4.35 -16.24 0.46
N ILE A 221 4.67 -15.54 -0.63
CA ILE A 221 3.68 -14.95 -1.54
C ILE A 221 2.86 -16.07 -2.19
N ARG A 222 3.50 -17.12 -2.71
CA ARG A 222 2.84 -18.28 -3.30
C ARG A 222 1.90 -18.96 -2.32
N LYS A 223 2.39 -19.30 -1.13
CA LYS A 223 1.57 -19.93 -0.07
C LYS A 223 0.35 -19.11 0.32
N GLN A 224 0.48 -17.78 0.33
CA GLN A 224 -0.64 -16.91 0.67
C GLN A 224 -1.69 -16.87 -0.45
N PHE A 225 -1.30 -16.94 -1.73
CA PHE A 225 -2.24 -17.10 -2.85
C PHE A 225 -2.93 -18.45 -2.79
N GLU A 226 -2.20 -19.54 -2.60
CA GLU A 226 -2.77 -20.89 -2.42
C GLU A 226 -3.77 -20.93 -1.26
N ALA A 227 -3.44 -20.27 -0.14
CA ALA A 227 -4.32 -20.17 1.01
C ALA A 227 -5.59 -19.34 0.72
N ALA A 228 -5.50 -18.29 -0.08
CA ALA A 228 -6.65 -17.48 -0.49
C ALA A 228 -7.59 -18.28 -1.40
N VAL A 229 -7.02 -18.97 -2.39
CA VAL A 229 -7.75 -19.81 -3.34
C VAL A 229 -8.45 -21.00 -2.66
N ALA A 230 -7.77 -21.63 -1.70
CA ALA A 230 -8.32 -22.77 -0.95
C ALA A 230 -9.30 -22.35 0.16
N ASP A 231 -9.54 -21.06 0.37
CA ASP A 231 -10.37 -20.61 1.49
C ASP A 231 -11.87 -20.67 1.17
N HIS A 232 -12.56 -21.64 1.76
CA HIS A 232 -14.01 -21.77 1.72
C HIS A 232 -14.72 -21.19 2.95
N GLN A 233 -13.97 -20.57 3.89
CA GLN A 233 -14.52 -20.00 5.12
C GLN A 233 -14.77 -18.49 5.02
N GLY A 234 -14.44 -17.87 3.88
CA GLY A 234 -14.63 -16.44 3.63
C GLY A 234 -13.70 -15.54 4.44
N ARG A 235 -12.51 -16.02 4.81
CA ARG A 235 -11.49 -15.20 5.47
C ARG A 235 -10.87 -14.24 4.45
N TRP A 236 -10.58 -13.05 4.87
CA TRP A 236 -9.92 -12.08 4.00
C TRP A 236 -8.40 -12.24 4.08
N HIS A 237 -7.80 -12.58 2.94
CA HIS A 237 -6.38 -12.83 2.81
C HIS A 237 -5.63 -11.58 2.35
N LEU A 238 -4.60 -11.18 3.10
CA LEU A 238 -3.69 -10.09 2.77
C LEU A 238 -2.30 -10.65 2.48
N ASN A 239 -1.74 -10.31 1.33
CA ASN A 239 -0.44 -10.78 0.86
C ASN A 239 0.50 -9.59 0.65
N TYR A 240 1.41 -9.34 1.61
CA TYR A 240 2.42 -8.29 1.50
C TYR A 240 3.60 -8.78 0.67
N CYS A 241 3.69 -8.32 -0.57
CA CYS A 241 4.82 -8.58 -1.47
C CYS A 241 6.01 -7.65 -1.18
N SER A 242 5.80 -6.62 -0.37
CA SER A 242 6.81 -5.65 0.05
C SER A 242 7.87 -6.23 0.98
N GLY A 243 9.06 -5.63 0.97
CA GLY A 243 10.12 -6.01 1.87
C GLY A 243 11.41 -5.21 1.70
N THR A 244 12.40 -5.57 2.53
CA THR A 244 13.75 -5.03 2.51
C THR A 244 14.72 -5.99 3.17
N VAL A 245 16.00 -5.99 2.76
CA VAL A 245 17.08 -6.67 3.46
C VAL A 245 18.23 -5.67 3.66
N PRO A 246 18.18 -4.86 4.74
CA PRO A 246 19.16 -3.78 4.97
C PRO A 246 20.61 -4.27 5.00
N ALA A 247 20.88 -5.46 5.54
CA ALA A 247 22.21 -6.05 5.59
C ALA A 247 22.85 -6.22 4.19
N ASN A 248 22.03 -6.39 3.15
CA ASN A 248 22.46 -6.56 1.76
C ASN A 248 22.24 -5.28 0.93
N LEU A 249 21.94 -4.14 1.55
CA LEU A 249 21.57 -2.87 0.90
C LEU A 249 20.41 -3.03 -0.10
N LEU A 250 19.53 -3.99 0.15
CA LEU A 250 18.34 -4.24 -0.65
C LEU A 250 17.20 -3.35 -0.13
N THR A 251 17.10 -2.15 -0.72
CA THR A 251 16.05 -1.18 -0.41
C THR A 251 14.67 -1.65 -0.84
N PRO A 252 13.55 -1.08 -0.34
CA PRO A 252 12.20 -1.43 -0.78
C PRO A 252 12.04 -1.43 -2.31
N ARG A 253 12.64 -0.46 -3.02
CA ARG A 253 12.60 -0.41 -4.49
C ARG A 253 13.27 -1.61 -5.15
N LYS A 254 14.50 -1.92 -4.74
CA LYS A 254 15.24 -3.07 -5.30
C LYS A 254 14.55 -4.40 -4.98
N TYR A 255 14.00 -4.48 -3.79
CA TYR A 255 13.24 -5.65 -3.34
C TYR A 255 11.96 -5.82 -4.16
N ALA A 256 11.20 -4.73 -4.34
CA ALA A 256 9.97 -4.71 -5.13
C ALA A 256 10.20 -5.12 -6.60
N ALA A 257 11.31 -4.72 -7.21
CA ALA A 257 11.64 -5.13 -8.58
C ALA A 257 11.67 -6.66 -8.73
N LEU A 258 12.20 -7.36 -7.72
CA LEU A 258 12.31 -8.83 -7.73
C LEU A 258 10.97 -9.51 -7.35
N THR A 259 10.26 -8.98 -6.36
CA THR A 259 9.02 -9.59 -5.87
C THR A 259 7.83 -9.27 -6.77
N ASN A 260 7.74 -8.06 -7.35
CA ASN A 260 6.65 -7.71 -8.26
C ASN A 260 6.72 -8.49 -9.57
N GLU A 261 7.93 -8.68 -10.13
CA GLU A 261 8.12 -9.51 -11.31
C GLU A 261 7.71 -10.97 -11.05
N TYR A 262 8.13 -11.53 -9.92
CA TYR A 262 7.72 -12.86 -9.50
C TYR A 262 6.19 -12.94 -9.29
N THR A 263 5.61 -11.97 -8.59
CA THR A 263 4.17 -11.92 -8.31
C THR A 263 3.35 -11.83 -9.59
N LEU A 264 3.80 -11.03 -10.57
CA LEU A 264 3.15 -10.90 -11.89
C LEU A 264 3.10 -12.25 -12.61
N ARG A 265 4.23 -12.96 -12.68
CA ARG A 265 4.28 -14.31 -13.28
C ARG A 265 3.40 -15.31 -12.51
N LEU A 266 3.44 -15.23 -11.19
CA LEU A 266 2.68 -16.13 -10.33
C LEU A 266 1.17 -15.96 -10.49
N ILE A 267 0.67 -14.72 -10.63
CA ILE A 267 -0.76 -14.46 -10.89
C ILE A 267 -1.24 -15.19 -12.14
N GLN A 268 -0.41 -15.24 -13.19
CA GLN A 268 -0.73 -15.90 -14.45
C GLN A 268 -0.71 -17.43 -14.38
N GLU A 269 -0.12 -18.01 -13.32
CA GLU A 269 -0.17 -19.46 -13.05
C GLU A 269 -1.49 -19.91 -12.40
N PHE A 270 -2.21 -18.98 -11.74
CA PHE A 270 -3.48 -19.31 -11.11
C PHE A 270 -4.63 -19.22 -12.12
N PRO A 271 -5.64 -20.11 -12.01
CA PRO A 271 -6.85 -19.99 -12.84
C PRO A 271 -7.51 -18.62 -12.69
N SER A 272 -7.98 -18.06 -13.79
CA SER A 272 -8.63 -16.73 -13.84
C SER A 272 -9.96 -16.67 -13.08
N ASP A 273 -10.46 -17.82 -12.60
CA ASP A 273 -11.70 -17.98 -11.85
C ASP A 273 -11.52 -17.99 -10.32
N GLN A 274 -10.35 -17.61 -9.85
CA GLN A 274 -10.02 -17.67 -8.43
C GLN A 274 -9.60 -16.31 -7.91
N HIS A 275 -10.15 -15.90 -6.76
CA HIS A 275 -9.74 -14.69 -6.09
C HIS A 275 -8.41 -14.91 -5.33
N LEU A 276 -7.50 -13.95 -5.48
CA LEU A 276 -6.16 -14.01 -4.91
C LEU A 276 -6.04 -13.26 -3.55
N GLY A 277 -7.15 -12.69 -3.07
CA GLY A 277 -7.13 -11.81 -1.91
C GLY A 277 -6.53 -10.43 -2.22
N THR A 278 -6.08 -9.72 -1.21
CA THR A 278 -5.48 -8.39 -1.38
C THR A 278 -3.97 -8.49 -1.53
N VAL A 279 -3.43 -8.00 -2.65
CA VAL A 279 -2.01 -8.04 -2.99
C VAL A 279 -1.39 -6.67 -2.73
N ILE A 280 -0.52 -6.58 -1.74
CA ILE A 280 -0.01 -5.31 -1.20
C ILE A 280 1.46 -5.15 -1.55
N MET A 281 1.79 -4.12 -2.33
CA MET A 281 3.08 -3.98 -2.99
C MET A 281 3.78 -2.66 -2.67
N ASP A 282 5.10 -2.67 -2.78
CA ASP A 282 5.90 -1.47 -2.99
C ASP A 282 6.03 -1.24 -4.51
N PHE A 283 6.01 0.01 -4.94
CA PHE A 283 6.23 0.43 -6.33
C PHE A 283 5.51 -0.44 -7.39
N PRO A 284 4.20 -0.66 -7.30
CA PRO A 284 3.49 -1.44 -8.31
C PRO A 284 3.52 -0.73 -9.67
N SER A 285 3.55 -1.51 -10.75
CA SER A 285 3.28 -1.01 -12.11
C SER A 285 1.80 -1.15 -12.46
N GLU A 286 1.35 -0.41 -13.48
CA GLU A 286 -0.02 -0.56 -14.02
C GLU A 286 -0.30 -1.99 -14.48
N GLY A 287 0.72 -2.67 -15.05
CA GLY A 287 0.57 -4.03 -15.54
C GLY A 287 0.18 -5.01 -14.43
N ILE A 288 0.89 -5.02 -13.29
CA ILE A 288 0.57 -5.93 -12.19
C ILE A 288 -0.77 -5.56 -11.53
N ILE A 289 -1.10 -4.27 -11.43
CA ILE A 289 -2.41 -3.83 -10.95
C ILE A 289 -3.52 -4.36 -11.85
N GLY A 290 -3.33 -4.27 -13.17
CA GLY A 290 -4.27 -4.78 -14.15
C GLY A 290 -4.51 -6.28 -14.02
N GLU A 291 -3.45 -7.09 -13.94
CA GLU A 291 -3.57 -8.54 -13.77
C GLU A 291 -4.31 -8.93 -12.49
N ILE A 292 -4.06 -8.23 -11.38
CA ILE A 292 -4.80 -8.45 -10.13
C ILE A 292 -6.29 -8.12 -10.30
N ILE A 293 -6.63 -7.03 -10.99
CA ILE A 293 -8.02 -6.63 -11.23
C ILE A 293 -8.69 -7.62 -12.18
N ASP A 294 -8.03 -8.00 -13.26
CA ASP A 294 -8.55 -8.89 -14.28
C ASP A 294 -8.80 -10.33 -13.74
N ALA A 295 -8.13 -10.73 -12.65
CA ALA A 295 -8.43 -11.96 -11.91
C ALA A 295 -9.83 -11.97 -11.25
N ASN A 296 -10.56 -10.86 -11.24
CA ASN A 296 -11.96 -10.81 -10.80
C ASN A 296 -12.96 -11.09 -11.93
N SER A 297 -12.53 -11.31 -13.17
CA SER A 297 -13.40 -11.37 -14.35
C SER A 297 -14.43 -12.49 -14.32
N VAL A 298 -14.18 -13.55 -13.55
CA VAL A 298 -15.10 -14.67 -13.34
C VAL A 298 -16.36 -14.31 -12.54
N ASN A 299 -16.24 -13.30 -11.70
CA ASN A 299 -17.39 -12.78 -10.96
C ASN A 299 -18.35 -11.97 -11.84
N LEU A 300 -18.04 -11.83 -13.15
CA LEU A 300 -18.87 -11.03 -14.05
C LEU A 300 -20.04 -11.79 -14.68
N GLY A 301 -20.12 -13.14 -14.48
CA GLY A 301 -21.16 -13.98 -15.09
C GLY A 301 -21.11 -13.94 -16.64
N PRO A 302 -21.70 -14.92 -17.32
CA PRO A 302 -21.81 -14.85 -18.78
C PRO A 302 -22.75 -13.73 -19.22
#